data_fa9bf7f13b7922f8ecf2e8f64715ce06
#
_entry.id   fa9bf7f13b7922f8ecf2e8f64715ce06
#
_cell.length_a   1.000
_cell.length_b   1.000
_cell.length_c   1.000
_cell.angle_alpha   90.00
_cell.angle_beta   90.00
_cell.angle_gamma   90.00
#
_symmetry.space_group_name_H-M   'P 1'
#
loop_
_entity.id
_entity.type
_entity.pdbx_description
1 polymer ?
#
loop_
_entity_poly.entity_id
_entity_poly.type
_entity_poly.pdbx_seq_one_letter_code
_entity_poly.pdbx_strand_id
1 'polypeptide(L)'
;MDQRIVFMGTPPFAVASLASLVEAGIDVAAVVTAADKPAGRGKQMRMSAVKEFALAHPVLRDRILQPLKLKDPDFHAQLDGTGASLYVVVAFRMLPEAVWQRPVLGTINLHASLLPDYRGAAPINWAIINGEQRTGVTTFFLRHEIDTGDMIHREEALIGEDETAGELHDRLMRIGASLIVKSVTDIFNGNVRPVPQTTSDAEFHAAPKLSPENCRIDWRSDVTAVHNHIRGLSPHPGAWARLVIGDEPSQLFKILRSRVAYRSSDGAPGTVVANEQQLLVRCGTGAIEALEIQSEGKRRMDTASFLRGLRGSPTMRFE
;
A
#
# COMPACT_ATOMS: atom_id res chain seq x y z
N MET A 1 -12.32 -24.49 22.71
CA MET A 1 -11.02 -23.90 22.30
C MET A 1 -11.02 -22.46 22.75
N ASP A 2 -9.90 -21.96 23.24
CA ASP A 2 -9.81 -20.54 23.60
C ASP A 2 -9.93 -19.67 22.35
N GLN A 3 -10.90 -18.75 22.35
CA GLN A 3 -11.14 -17.82 21.24
C GLN A 3 -10.18 -16.62 21.35
N ARG A 4 -8.87 -16.90 21.28
CA ARG A 4 -7.79 -15.92 21.39
C ARG A 4 -7.01 -15.82 20.10
N ILE A 5 -6.55 -14.60 19.80
CA ILE A 5 -5.70 -14.36 18.66
C ILE A 5 -4.32 -13.81 19.04
N VAL A 6 -3.31 -14.06 18.20
CA VAL A 6 -2.13 -13.22 18.11
C VAL A 6 -2.29 -12.34 16.88
N PHE A 7 -2.17 -11.03 17.05
CA PHE A 7 -2.19 -10.07 15.94
C PHE A 7 -0.77 -9.70 15.54
N MET A 8 -0.48 -9.70 14.23
CA MET A 8 0.84 -9.35 13.66
C MET A 8 0.69 -8.25 12.63
N GLY A 9 1.24 -7.06 12.88
CA GLY A 9 1.13 -5.92 11.97
C GLY A 9 2.17 -4.83 12.26
N THR A 10 2.36 -3.90 11.32
CA THR A 10 3.37 -2.83 11.47
C THR A 10 2.85 -1.44 11.09
N PRO A 11 2.32 -1.19 9.87
CA PRO A 11 1.96 0.15 9.39
C PRO A 11 0.56 0.58 9.86
N PRO A 12 0.16 1.84 9.58
CA PRO A 12 -1.18 2.34 9.88
C PRO A 12 -2.32 1.46 9.36
N PHE A 13 -2.15 0.83 8.20
CA PHE A 13 -3.13 -0.11 7.64
C PHE A 13 -3.50 -1.24 8.63
N ALA A 14 -2.52 -1.76 9.35
CA ALA A 14 -2.73 -2.79 10.37
C ALA A 14 -3.41 -2.26 11.65
N VAL A 15 -3.25 -0.98 11.96
CA VAL A 15 -3.85 -0.37 13.16
C VAL A 15 -5.37 -0.41 13.09
N ALA A 16 -5.98 -0.08 11.94
CA ALA A 16 -7.43 -0.11 11.79
C ALA A 16 -8.01 -1.51 12.04
N SER A 17 -7.33 -2.55 11.52
CA SER A 17 -7.72 -3.95 11.77
C SER A 17 -7.60 -4.34 13.24
N LEU A 18 -6.49 -3.97 13.90
CA LEU A 18 -6.30 -4.24 15.33
C LEU A 18 -7.35 -3.52 16.18
N ALA A 19 -7.62 -2.25 15.90
CA ALA A 19 -8.64 -1.48 16.59
C ALA A 19 -10.02 -2.12 16.48
N SER A 20 -10.45 -2.47 15.28
CA SER A 20 -11.75 -3.11 15.04
C SER A 20 -11.87 -4.48 15.71
N LEU A 21 -10.80 -5.28 15.78
CA LEU A 21 -10.80 -6.56 16.50
C LEU A 21 -11.00 -6.36 18.00
N VAL A 22 -10.32 -5.36 18.59
CA VAL A 22 -10.46 -5.05 20.03
C VAL A 22 -11.84 -4.48 20.34
N GLU A 23 -12.36 -3.56 19.50
CA GLU A 23 -13.70 -2.98 19.61
C GLU A 23 -14.80 -4.05 19.52
N ALA A 24 -14.57 -5.08 18.70
CA ALA A 24 -15.47 -6.24 18.57
C ALA A 24 -15.37 -7.23 19.76
N GLY A 25 -14.54 -6.96 20.75
CA GLY A 25 -14.37 -7.80 21.93
C GLY A 25 -13.54 -9.07 21.70
N ILE A 26 -12.80 -9.17 20.59
CA ILE A 26 -11.89 -10.30 20.32
C ILE A 26 -10.70 -10.23 21.30
N ASP A 27 -10.41 -11.35 22.00
CA ASP A 27 -9.26 -11.42 22.92
C ASP A 27 -7.94 -11.49 22.13
N VAL A 28 -7.24 -10.36 22.08
CA VAL A 28 -5.91 -10.25 21.49
C VAL A 28 -4.85 -10.58 22.55
N ALA A 29 -4.41 -11.82 22.57
CA ALA A 29 -3.46 -12.34 23.57
C ALA A 29 -2.04 -11.75 23.41
N ALA A 30 -1.63 -11.41 22.19
CA ALA A 30 -0.38 -10.69 21.91
C ALA A 30 -0.46 -9.86 20.63
N VAL A 31 0.29 -8.77 20.61
CA VAL A 31 0.50 -7.90 19.43
C VAL A 31 1.96 -7.96 19.01
N VAL A 32 2.21 -8.58 17.88
CA VAL A 32 3.57 -8.71 17.32
C VAL A 32 3.79 -7.59 16.30
N THR A 33 4.85 -6.81 16.47
CA THR A 33 5.16 -5.72 15.56
C THR A 33 6.66 -5.59 15.32
N ALA A 34 7.05 -4.73 14.37
CA ALA A 34 8.46 -4.50 14.09
C ALA A 34 9.18 -3.85 15.27
N ALA A 35 10.45 -4.22 15.47
CA ALA A 35 11.29 -3.55 16.46
C ALA A 35 11.47 -2.06 16.10
N ASP A 36 11.65 -1.23 17.12
CA ASP A 36 11.92 0.19 16.95
C ASP A 36 13.21 0.40 16.16
N LYS A 37 13.21 1.37 15.26
CA LYS A 37 14.36 1.64 14.37
C LYS A 37 14.70 3.12 14.39
N PRO A 38 15.98 3.48 14.30
CA PRO A 38 16.38 4.85 14.05
C PRO A 38 15.80 5.33 12.71
N ALA A 39 15.12 6.48 12.71
CA ALA A 39 14.51 7.07 11.52
C ALA A 39 14.75 8.57 11.42
N GLY A 40 14.73 9.10 10.18
CA GLY A 40 14.89 10.52 9.89
C GLY A 40 16.32 11.07 10.08
N ARG A 41 16.50 12.38 9.82
CA ARG A 41 17.77 13.10 9.89
C ARG A 41 18.34 13.25 11.32
N GLY A 42 17.73 12.75 12.33
CA GLY A 42 18.22 12.78 13.74
C GLY A 42 18.38 11.39 14.34
N LYS A 43 18.21 10.31 13.56
CA LYS A 43 18.26 8.91 14.04
C LYS A 43 17.43 8.68 15.32
N GLN A 44 16.35 9.43 15.52
CA GLN A 44 15.47 9.21 16.65
C GLN A 44 14.79 7.84 16.50
N MET A 45 14.69 7.11 17.62
CA MET A 45 14.00 5.82 17.63
C MET A 45 12.53 6.03 17.30
N ARG A 46 12.05 5.39 16.22
CA ARG A 46 10.66 5.46 15.79
C ARG A 46 9.99 4.12 16.05
N MET A 47 8.88 4.17 16.75
CA MET A 47 7.98 3.03 16.97
C MET A 47 7.16 2.76 15.69
N SER A 48 6.66 1.53 15.55
CA SER A 48 5.65 1.21 14.55
C SER A 48 4.29 1.82 14.94
N ALA A 49 3.44 2.12 13.97
CA ALA A 49 2.10 2.62 14.23
C ALA A 49 1.28 1.65 15.11
N VAL A 50 1.44 0.34 14.88
CA VAL A 50 0.80 -0.70 15.70
C VAL A 50 1.30 -0.66 17.16
N LYS A 51 2.61 -0.42 17.40
CA LYS A 51 3.13 -0.28 18.78
C LYS A 51 2.57 0.97 19.44
N GLU A 52 2.58 2.10 18.73
CA GLU A 52 2.03 3.37 19.27
C GLU A 52 0.57 3.19 19.70
N PHE A 53 -0.25 2.56 18.86
CA PHE A 53 -1.64 2.24 19.18
C PHE A 53 -1.75 1.29 20.38
N ALA A 54 -0.99 0.19 20.39
CA ALA A 54 -1.05 -0.81 21.44
C ALA A 54 -0.63 -0.25 22.81
N LEU A 55 0.40 0.60 22.88
CA LEU A 55 0.83 1.27 24.11
C LEU A 55 -0.25 2.22 24.66
N ALA A 56 -1.00 2.88 23.78
CA ALA A 56 -2.09 3.77 24.18
C ALA A 56 -3.34 2.99 24.65
N HIS A 57 -3.46 1.70 24.32
CA HIS A 57 -4.64 0.90 24.63
C HIS A 57 -4.46 0.11 25.94
N PRO A 58 -5.35 0.26 26.94
CA PRO A 58 -5.18 -0.34 28.28
C PRO A 58 -4.98 -1.86 28.28
N VAL A 59 -5.67 -2.58 27.37
CA VAL A 59 -5.63 -4.05 27.30
C VAL A 59 -4.40 -4.56 26.55
N LEU A 60 -3.81 -3.78 25.63
CA LEU A 60 -2.75 -4.23 24.74
C LEU A 60 -1.35 -3.84 25.18
N ARG A 61 -1.21 -2.83 26.06
CA ARG A 61 0.09 -2.22 26.40
C ARG A 61 1.13 -3.22 26.92
N ASP A 62 0.68 -4.25 27.64
CA ASP A 62 1.55 -5.26 28.25
C ASP A 62 1.63 -6.55 27.42
N ARG A 63 1.04 -6.55 26.20
CA ARG A 63 0.96 -7.71 25.29
C ARG A 63 1.80 -7.53 24.03
N ILE A 64 2.76 -6.60 23.99
CA ILE A 64 3.53 -6.25 22.82
C ILE A 64 4.79 -7.11 22.70
N LEU A 65 4.97 -7.76 21.55
CA LEU A 65 6.16 -8.54 21.22
C LEU A 65 6.88 -7.90 20.01
N GLN A 66 8.18 -7.68 20.14
CA GLN A 66 9.00 -7.06 19.09
C GLN A 66 10.23 -7.93 18.75
N PRO A 67 10.03 -9.14 18.19
CA PRO A 67 11.15 -10.03 17.88
C PRO A 67 12.06 -9.43 16.80
N LEU A 68 13.37 -9.41 17.06
CA LEU A 68 14.35 -9.07 16.02
C LEU A 68 14.41 -10.17 14.96
N LYS A 69 14.37 -11.42 15.38
CA LYS A 69 14.35 -12.60 14.52
C LYS A 69 13.10 -13.43 14.78
N LEU A 70 12.31 -13.67 13.73
CA LEU A 70 11.09 -14.51 13.85
C LEU A 70 11.38 -15.99 14.09
N LYS A 71 12.62 -16.43 13.91
CA LYS A 71 13.07 -17.81 14.18
C LYS A 71 13.66 -17.97 15.59
N ASP A 72 13.58 -16.95 16.43
CA ASP A 72 14.11 -16.99 17.80
C ASP A 72 13.29 -17.95 18.66
N PRO A 73 13.92 -18.94 19.33
CA PRO A 73 13.22 -19.87 20.23
C PRO A 73 12.46 -19.18 21.35
N ASP A 74 12.99 -18.09 21.93
CA ASP A 74 12.33 -17.36 23.00
C ASP A 74 11.03 -16.68 22.49
N PHE A 75 11.05 -16.14 21.27
CA PHE A 75 9.85 -15.64 20.62
C PHE A 75 8.82 -16.75 20.38
N HIS A 76 9.27 -17.93 19.96
CA HIS A 76 8.39 -19.08 19.78
C HIS A 76 7.74 -19.50 21.11
N ALA A 77 8.52 -19.57 22.19
CA ALA A 77 8.00 -19.87 23.53
C ALA A 77 6.98 -18.82 24.00
N GLN A 78 7.22 -17.53 23.72
CA GLN A 78 6.26 -16.46 24.02
C GLN A 78 4.95 -16.65 23.23
N LEU A 79 5.02 -17.01 21.94
CA LEU A 79 3.83 -17.30 21.14
C LEU A 79 3.02 -18.47 21.70
N ASP A 80 3.70 -19.57 22.07
CA ASP A 80 3.06 -20.75 22.67
C ASP A 80 2.40 -20.39 24.01
N GLY A 81 3.05 -19.57 24.82
CA GLY A 81 2.52 -19.08 26.10
C GLY A 81 1.27 -18.21 25.97
N THR A 82 0.93 -17.70 24.78
CA THR A 82 -0.31 -16.92 24.57
C THR A 82 -1.57 -17.78 24.63
N GLY A 83 -1.49 -19.08 24.31
CA GLY A 83 -2.62 -19.97 24.17
C GLY A 83 -3.57 -19.59 23.02
N ALA A 84 -3.12 -18.75 22.07
CA ALA A 84 -3.93 -18.28 20.96
C ALA A 84 -4.18 -19.41 19.96
N SER A 85 -5.44 -19.58 19.56
CA SER A 85 -5.87 -20.60 18.60
C SER A 85 -5.82 -20.13 17.14
N LEU A 86 -5.71 -18.83 16.88
CA LEU A 86 -5.68 -18.22 15.55
C LEU A 86 -4.64 -17.09 15.52
N TYR A 87 -3.87 -16.98 14.44
CA TYR A 87 -3.03 -15.82 14.19
C TYR A 87 -3.61 -14.96 13.06
N VAL A 88 -3.56 -13.65 13.25
CA VAL A 88 -4.07 -12.64 12.30
C VAL A 88 -2.92 -11.76 11.85
N VAL A 89 -2.66 -11.75 10.55
CA VAL A 89 -1.55 -11.01 9.94
C VAL A 89 -2.11 -9.91 9.06
N VAL A 90 -1.64 -8.68 9.25
CA VAL A 90 -2.01 -7.53 8.42
C VAL A 90 -0.77 -6.68 8.16
N ALA A 91 -0.35 -6.60 6.90
CA ALA A 91 0.80 -5.80 6.49
C ALA A 91 2.04 -6.01 7.40
N PHE A 92 2.49 -7.24 7.48
CA PHE A 92 3.64 -7.65 8.26
C PHE A 92 4.74 -8.24 7.36
N ARG A 93 5.95 -8.39 7.89
CA ARG A 93 7.02 -9.07 7.18
C ARG A 93 6.72 -10.56 6.99
N MET A 94 7.33 -11.19 6.00
CA MET A 94 7.16 -12.62 5.72
C MET A 94 7.40 -13.46 6.96
N LEU A 95 6.45 -14.35 7.28
CA LEU A 95 6.50 -15.25 8.42
C LEU A 95 7.16 -16.57 8.02
N PRO A 96 8.13 -17.08 8.83
CA PRO A 96 8.61 -18.45 8.70
C PRO A 96 7.49 -19.46 8.94
N GLU A 97 7.58 -20.61 8.31
CA GLU A 97 6.62 -21.71 8.47
C GLU A 97 6.45 -22.12 9.93
N ALA A 98 7.56 -22.22 10.68
CA ALA A 98 7.56 -22.51 12.11
C ALA A 98 6.78 -21.49 12.98
N VAL A 99 6.39 -20.34 12.43
CA VAL A 99 5.53 -19.35 13.12
C VAL A 99 4.09 -19.49 12.68
N TRP A 100 3.82 -19.47 11.36
CA TRP A 100 2.43 -19.42 10.90
C TRP A 100 1.67 -20.76 11.00
N GLN A 101 2.35 -21.89 11.16
CA GLN A 101 1.71 -23.19 11.39
C GLN A 101 1.34 -23.48 12.86
N ARG A 102 1.73 -22.61 13.81
CA ARG A 102 1.53 -22.87 15.24
C ARG A 102 0.08 -22.93 15.70
N PRO A 103 -0.77 -21.97 15.33
CA PRO A 103 -2.13 -21.93 15.88
C PRO A 103 -3.01 -23.03 15.26
N VAL A 104 -3.81 -23.68 16.11
CA VAL A 104 -4.63 -24.83 15.71
C VAL A 104 -5.69 -24.49 14.67
N LEU A 105 -6.20 -23.25 14.65
CA LEU A 105 -7.15 -22.75 13.64
C LEU A 105 -6.44 -22.10 12.45
N GLY A 106 -5.11 -22.14 12.41
CA GLY A 106 -4.31 -21.59 11.31
C GLY A 106 -3.99 -20.11 11.46
N THR A 107 -3.32 -19.58 10.46
CA THR A 107 -2.96 -18.17 10.36
C THR A 107 -3.63 -17.55 9.16
N ILE A 108 -4.31 -16.42 9.35
CA ILE A 108 -4.97 -15.69 8.27
C ILE A 108 -4.24 -14.38 7.96
N ASN A 109 -4.34 -13.94 6.71
CA ASN A 109 -3.85 -12.64 6.27
C ASN A 109 -4.98 -11.82 5.64
N LEU A 110 -4.91 -10.51 5.82
CA LEU A 110 -5.71 -9.53 5.08
C LEU A 110 -4.84 -8.95 3.96
N HIS A 111 -5.23 -9.21 2.71
CA HIS A 111 -4.57 -8.71 1.52
C HIS A 111 -5.42 -7.66 0.81
N ALA A 112 -4.77 -6.61 0.31
CA ALA A 112 -5.48 -5.47 -0.28
C ALA A 112 -5.67 -5.62 -1.80
N SER A 113 -6.19 -6.77 -2.23
CA SER A 113 -6.67 -7.04 -3.59
C SER A 113 -7.80 -8.07 -3.58
N LEU A 114 -8.42 -8.26 -4.74
CA LEU A 114 -9.31 -9.40 -5.02
C LEU A 114 -8.46 -10.59 -5.49
N LEU A 115 -7.95 -11.39 -4.56
CA LEU A 115 -7.19 -12.59 -4.90
C LEU A 115 -7.98 -13.53 -5.84
N PRO A 116 -7.31 -14.15 -6.83
CA PRO A 116 -5.87 -14.37 -6.97
C PRO A 116 -5.08 -13.24 -7.64
N ASP A 117 -5.73 -12.17 -8.13
CA ASP A 117 -5.04 -11.04 -8.74
C ASP A 117 -4.28 -10.19 -7.72
N TYR A 118 -3.18 -9.58 -8.19
CA TYR A 118 -2.34 -8.64 -7.41
C TYR A 118 -1.74 -9.27 -6.14
N ARG A 119 -1.33 -10.56 -6.22
CA ARG A 119 -0.45 -11.14 -5.20
C ARG A 119 0.86 -10.36 -5.14
N GLY A 120 1.37 -10.09 -3.94
CA GLY A 120 2.67 -9.45 -3.75
C GLY A 120 2.65 -8.19 -2.89
N ALA A 121 3.66 -7.32 -3.10
CA ALA A 121 4.03 -6.28 -2.14
C ALA A 121 3.25 -4.96 -2.27
N ALA A 122 2.65 -4.66 -3.45
CA ALA A 122 2.03 -3.36 -3.71
C ALA A 122 0.69 -3.48 -4.47
N PRO A 123 -0.28 -4.29 -3.98
CA PRO A 123 -1.52 -4.59 -4.71
C PRO A 123 -2.34 -3.34 -5.04
N ILE A 124 -2.48 -2.40 -4.11
CA ILE A 124 -3.25 -1.16 -4.29
C ILE A 124 -2.66 -0.30 -5.42
N ASN A 125 -1.33 -0.16 -5.42
CA ASN A 125 -0.64 0.65 -6.43
C ASN A 125 -0.80 0.04 -7.83
N TRP A 126 -0.55 -1.26 -7.95
CA TRP A 126 -0.59 -1.93 -9.25
C TRP A 126 -2.00 -2.04 -9.83
N ALA A 127 -3.03 -2.20 -9.01
CA ALA A 127 -4.40 -2.15 -9.49
C ALA A 127 -4.71 -0.81 -10.18
N ILE A 128 -4.30 0.32 -9.58
CA ILE A 128 -4.48 1.64 -10.19
C ILE A 128 -3.59 1.84 -11.41
N ILE A 129 -2.30 1.47 -11.32
CA ILE A 129 -1.34 1.62 -12.44
C ILE A 129 -1.84 0.88 -13.68
N ASN A 130 -2.39 -0.32 -13.50
CA ASN A 130 -2.94 -1.13 -14.58
C ASN A 130 -4.32 -0.66 -15.08
N GLY A 131 -4.90 0.36 -14.46
CA GLY A 131 -6.18 0.95 -14.89
C GLY A 131 -7.41 0.14 -14.50
N GLU A 132 -7.30 -0.68 -13.46
CA GLU A 132 -8.44 -1.41 -12.94
C GLU A 132 -9.55 -0.45 -12.48
N GLN A 133 -10.79 -0.84 -12.73
CA GLN A 133 -11.97 -0.12 -12.27
C GLN A 133 -12.48 -0.66 -10.93
N ARG A 134 -12.02 -1.85 -10.54
CA ARG A 134 -12.40 -2.56 -9.32
C ARG A 134 -11.17 -3.16 -8.67
N THR A 135 -11.20 -3.19 -7.37
CA THR A 135 -10.26 -3.91 -6.51
C THR A 135 -11.01 -4.35 -5.26
N GLY A 136 -10.32 -4.66 -4.20
CA GLY A 136 -10.95 -5.00 -2.93
C GLY A 136 -9.97 -5.46 -1.89
N VAL A 137 -10.49 -6.21 -0.95
CA VAL A 137 -9.71 -6.86 0.10
C VAL A 137 -10.10 -8.33 0.21
N THR A 138 -9.14 -9.17 0.52
CA THR A 138 -9.36 -10.62 0.69
C THR A 138 -8.73 -11.09 1.99
N THR A 139 -9.45 -11.84 2.79
CA THR A 139 -8.88 -12.62 3.90
C THR A 139 -8.68 -14.07 3.44
N PHE A 140 -7.52 -14.65 3.79
CA PHE A 140 -7.18 -16.01 3.38
C PHE A 140 -6.25 -16.68 4.39
N PHE A 141 -6.19 -18.01 4.40
CA PHE A 141 -5.26 -18.77 5.23
C PHE A 141 -3.86 -18.73 4.63
N LEU A 142 -2.83 -18.55 5.45
CA LEU A 142 -1.45 -18.62 4.97
C LEU A 142 -1.08 -20.04 4.55
N ARG A 143 -0.30 -20.13 3.46
CA ARG A 143 0.37 -21.33 2.96
C ARG A 143 1.85 -21.03 2.69
N HIS A 144 2.59 -22.03 2.25
CA HIS A 144 4.01 -21.90 1.96
C HIS A 144 4.32 -20.85 0.88
N GLU A 145 3.52 -20.83 -0.18
CA GLU A 145 3.66 -19.86 -1.26
C GLU A 145 2.97 -18.54 -0.92
N ILE A 146 3.57 -17.43 -1.38
CA ILE A 146 3.10 -16.08 -1.06
C ILE A 146 1.69 -15.85 -1.62
N ASP A 147 0.76 -15.45 -0.76
CA ASP A 147 -0.61 -15.05 -1.06
C ASP A 147 -1.44 -16.07 -1.86
N THR A 148 -1.16 -17.40 -1.71
CA THR A 148 -1.82 -18.48 -2.46
C THR A 148 -2.82 -19.30 -1.65
N GLY A 149 -2.94 -19.07 -0.37
CA GLY A 149 -3.82 -19.84 0.51
C GLY A 149 -5.31 -19.69 0.23
N ASP A 150 -6.11 -20.57 0.81
CA ASP A 150 -7.56 -20.61 0.59
C ASP A 150 -8.24 -19.35 1.10
N MET A 151 -9.06 -18.75 0.26
CA MET A 151 -9.78 -17.51 0.58
C MET A 151 -10.92 -17.78 1.56
N ILE A 152 -11.09 -16.87 2.52
CA ILE A 152 -12.14 -16.90 3.52
C ILE A 152 -13.28 -15.98 3.10
N HIS A 153 -12.98 -14.70 2.96
CA HIS A 153 -13.92 -13.67 2.53
C HIS A 153 -13.25 -12.67 1.58
N ARG A 154 -14.07 -12.04 0.74
CA ARG A 154 -13.66 -10.95 -0.14
C ARG A 154 -14.68 -9.82 -0.06
N GLU A 155 -14.21 -8.59 -0.20
CA GLU A 155 -15.06 -7.40 -0.31
C GLU A 155 -14.55 -6.55 -1.47
N GLU A 156 -15.44 -6.25 -2.42
CA GLU A 156 -15.12 -5.49 -3.64
C GLU A 156 -15.23 -3.98 -3.37
N ALA A 157 -14.40 -3.20 -4.03
CA ALA A 157 -14.43 -1.74 -4.03
C ALA A 157 -14.18 -1.20 -5.44
N LEU A 158 -14.98 -0.25 -5.89
CA LEU A 158 -14.73 0.47 -7.14
C LEU A 158 -13.54 1.42 -6.96
N ILE A 159 -12.77 1.65 -8.02
CA ILE A 159 -11.68 2.63 -8.05
C ILE A 159 -12.20 3.86 -8.78
N GLY A 160 -12.10 5.03 -8.15
CA GLY A 160 -12.48 6.30 -8.79
C GLY A 160 -11.51 6.70 -9.91
N GLU A 161 -12.00 7.44 -10.91
CA GLU A 161 -11.21 7.82 -12.09
C GLU A 161 -9.93 8.59 -11.76
N ASP A 162 -9.98 9.50 -10.78
CA ASP A 162 -8.85 10.30 -10.31
C ASP A 162 -8.36 9.88 -8.92
N GLU A 163 -8.90 8.78 -8.36
CA GLU A 163 -8.54 8.29 -7.03
C GLU A 163 -7.07 7.87 -6.99
N THR A 164 -6.34 8.40 -6.01
CA THR A 164 -4.93 8.06 -5.79
C THR A 164 -4.79 6.78 -4.98
N ALA A 165 -3.61 6.14 -5.05
CA ALA A 165 -3.32 4.97 -4.23
C ALA A 165 -3.42 5.25 -2.72
N GLY A 166 -3.12 6.47 -2.27
CA GLY A 166 -3.29 6.86 -0.87
C GLY A 166 -4.75 6.92 -0.45
N GLU A 167 -5.62 7.51 -1.28
CA GLU A 167 -7.07 7.60 -1.01
C GLU A 167 -7.72 6.21 -1.03
N LEU A 168 -7.37 5.37 -2.01
CA LEU A 168 -7.83 3.99 -2.09
C LEU A 168 -7.32 3.15 -0.90
N HIS A 169 -6.05 3.32 -0.50
CA HIS A 169 -5.47 2.69 0.69
C HIS A 169 -6.29 2.97 1.95
N ASP A 170 -6.65 4.24 2.19
CA ASP A 170 -7.40 4.62 3.39
C ASP A 170 -8.84 4.07 3.37
N ARG A 171 -9.41 3.89 2.20
CA ARG A 171 -10.72 3.29 2.00
C ARG A 171 -10.68 1.77 2.19
N LEU A 172 -9.71 1.08 1.56
CA LEU A 172 -9.52 -0.37 1.71
C LEU A 172 -9.11 -0.76 3.13
N MET A 173 -8.37 0.10 3.83
CA MET A 173 -8.03 -0.07 5.24
C MET A 173 -9.30 -0.21 6.11
N ARG A 174 -10.31 0.62 5.89
CA ARG A 174 -11.59 0.56 6.64
C ARG A 174 -12.41 -0.66 6.26
N ILE A 175 -12.51 -0.98 4.97
CA ILE A 175 -13.22 -2.17 4.48
C ILE A 175 -12.54 -3.44 5.04
N GLY A 176 -11.22 -3.51 4.97
CA GLY A 176 -10.44 -4.62 5.48
C GLY A 176 -10.57 -4.82 6.99
N ALA A 177 -10.66 -3.72 7.75
CA ALA A 177 -10.87 -3.78 9.20
C ALA A 177 -12.20 -4.45 9.56
N SER A 178 -13.26 -4.16 8.83
CA SER A 178 -14.56 -4.85 9.02
C SER A 178 -14.50 -6.31 8.57
N LEU A 179 -13.84 -6.59 7.45
CA LEU A 179 -13.73 -7.93 6.88
C LEU A 179 -12.91 -8.87 7.80
N ILE A 180 -11.85 -8.36 8.44
CA ILE A 180 -11.03 -9.19 9.34
C ILE A 180 -11.79 -9.58 10.61
N VAL A 181 -12.61 -8.69 11.16
CA VAL A 181 -13.50 -9.00 12.30
C VAL A 181 -14.48 -10.10 11.92
N LYS A 182 -15.14 -9.96 10.77
CA LYS A 182 -16.04 -10.99 10.23
C LYS A 182 -15.32 -12.34 10.07
N SER A 183 -14.13 -12.33 9.48
CA SER A 183 -13.36 -13.55 9.25
C SER A 183 -12.97 -14.27 10.55
N VAL A 184 -12.47 -13.52 11.54
CA VAL A 184 -12.12 -14.08 12.85
C VAL A 184 -13.35 -14.67 13.55
N THR A 185 -14.46 -13.93 13.54
CA THR A 185 -15.72 -14.38 14.16
C THR A 185 -16.24 -15.66 13.50
N ASP A 186 -16.26 -15.72 12.17
CA ASP A 186 -16.73 -16.88 11.42
C ASP A 186 -15.82 -18.10 11.61
N ILE A 187 -14.49 -17.91 11.73
CA ILE A 187 -13.54 -18.98 12.06
C ILE A 187 -13.82 -19.54 13.44
N PHE A 188 -13.98 -18.69 14.46
CA PHE A 188 -14.26 -19.14 15.82
C PHE A 188 -15.59 -19.87 15.97
N ASN A 189 -16.58 -19.50 15.15
CA ASN A 189 -17.89 -20.14 15.13
C ASN A 189 -17.94 -21.39 14.23
N GLY A 190 -16.86 -21.74 13.52
CA GLY A 190 -16.83 -22.86 12.57
C GLY A 190 -17.66 -22.65 11.30
N ASN A 191 -17.96 -21.39 10.97
CA ASN A 191 -18.83 -21.02 9.85
C ASN A 191 -18.06 -20.77 8.54
N VAL A 192 -16.76 -20.97 8.52
CA VAL A 192 -15.91 -20.72 7.35
C VAL A 192 -15.91 -21.93 6.42
N ARG A 193 -16.09 -21.67 5.12
CA ARG A 193 -15.85 -22.62 4.03
C ARG A 193 -14.76 -22.03 3.13
N PRO A 194 -13.49 -22.34 3.40
CA PRO A 194 -12.38 -21.78 2.60
C PRO A 194 -12.49 -22.23 1.15
N VAL A 195 -12.26 -21.29 0.22
CA VAL A 195 -12.31 -21.54 -1.21
C VAL A 195 -10.89 -21.49 -1.76
N PRO A 196 -10.39 -22.57 -2.39
CA PRO A 196 -9.09 -22.54 -3.04
C PRO A 196 -9.01 -21.43 -4.08
N GLN A 197 -7.84 -20.80 -4.18
CA GLN A 197 -7.59 -19.88 -5.29
C GLN A 197 -7.37 -20.70 -6.55
N THR A 198 -8.38 -20.77 -7.41
CA THR A 198 -8.25 -21.45 -8.70
C THR A 198 -7.34 -20.63 -9.61
N THR A 199 -6.24 -21.25 -10.00
CA THR A 199 -5.42 -20.78 -11.11
C THR A 199 -6.01 -21.39 -12.38
N SER A 200 -6.95 -20.70 -13.03
CA SER A 200 -7.20 -20.96 -14.45
C SER A 200 -5.99 -20.53 -15.25
N ASP A 201 -5.81 -21.00 -16.49
CA ASP A 201 -4.70 -20.63 -17.38
C ASP A 201 -4.65 -19.12 -17.72
N ALA A 202 -5.45 -18.30 -17.08
CA ALA A 202 -5.43 -16.85 -17.19
C ALA A 202 -4.18 -16.28 -16.46
N GLU A 203 -3.47 -15.39 -17.13
CA GLU A 203 -2.37 -14.63 -16.54
C GLU A 203 -2.90 -13.78 -15.38
N PHE A 204 -2.37 -14.03 -14.18
CA PHE A 204 -2.66 -13.18 -13.02
C PHE A 204 -1.78 -11.95 -13.04
N HIS A 205 -2.36 -10.82 -12.69
CA HIS A 205 -1.60 -9.61 -12.46
C HIS A 205 -0.80 -9.76 -11.15
N ALA A 206 0.53 -9.69 -11.24
CA ALA A 206 1.39 -9.63 -10.07
C ALA A 206 1.48 -8.20 -9.53
N ALA A 207 1.72 -8.06 -8.22
CA ALA A 207 1.95 -6.78 -7.57
C ALA A 207 3.38 -6.69 -6.99
N PRO A 208 4.43 -6.60 -7.82
CA PRO A 208 5.80 -6.56 -7.37
C PRO A 208 6.08 -5.32 -6.51
N LYS A 209 7.16 -5.40 -5.73
CA LYS A 209 7.62 -4.27 -4.93
C LYS A 209 7.92 -3.06 -5.82
N LEU A 210 7.47 -1.89 -5.37
CA LEU A 210 7.82 -0.62 -6.02
C LEU A 210 9.31 -0.33 -5.84
N SER A 211 9.96 0.05 -6.93
CA SER A 211 11.37 0.42 -7.00
C SER A 211 11.52 1.78 -7.67
N PRO A 212 12.67 2.45 -7.56
CA PRO A 212 12.89 3.70 -8.29
C PRO A 212 12.62 3.56 -9.79
N GLU A 213 13.00 2.44 -10.38
CA GLU A 213 12.90 2.20 -11.82
C GLU A 213 11.43 2.14 -12.27
N ASN A 214 10.60 1.36 -11.57
CA ASN A 214 9.19 1.21 -11.93
C ASN A 214 8.30 2.39 -11.46
N CYS A 215 8.89 3.37 -10.78
CA CYS A 215 8.22 4.64 -10.44
C CYS A 215 8.57 5.78 -11.42
N ARG A 216 9.46 5.55 -12.37
CA ARG A 216 9.79 6.55 -13.40
C ARG A 216 8.65 6.64 -14.42
N ILE A 217 8.28 7.88 -14.79
CA ILE A 217 7.25 8.13 -15.81
C ILE A 217 7.83 7.87 -17.19
N ASP A 218 7.20 7.02 -17.99
CA ASP A 218 7.46 6.91 -19.43
C ASP A 218 6.46 7.76 -20.20
N TRP A 219 6.91 8.90 -20.64
CA TRP A 219 6.10 9.87 -21.40
C TRP A 219 5.65 9.37 -22.77
N ARG A 220 6.25 8.29 -23.29
CA ARG A 220 5.84 7.68 -24.58
C ARG A 220 4.57 6.83 -24.44
N SER A 221 4.18 6.52 -23.25
CA SER A 221 2.95 5.77 -22.96
C SER A 221 1.71 6.58 -23.30
N ASP A 222 0.58 5.89 -23.41
CA ASP A 222 -0.75 6.51 -23.55
C ASP A 222 -1.05 7.44 -22.37
N VAL A 223 -1.79 8.51 -22.63
CA VAL A 223 -2.11 9.53 -21.61
C VAL A 223 -2.82 8.95 -20.40
N THR A 224 -3.71 7.98 -20.59
CA THR A 224 -4.42 7.31 -19.51
C THR A 224 -3.46 6.45 -18.69
N ALA A 225 -2.53 5.75 -19.35
CA ALA A 225 -1.49 4.97 -18.66
C ALA A 225 -0.58 5.87 -17.82
N VAL A 226 -0.15 7.03 -18.36
CA VAL A 226 0.64 8.01 -17.60
C VAL A 226 -0.13 8.56 -16.39
N HIS A 227 -1.41 8.92 -16.58
CA HIS A 227 -2.27 9.36 -15.49
C HIS A 227 -2.43 8.30 -14.40
N ASN A 228 -2.72 7.06 -14.79
CA ASN A 228 -2.86 5.93 -13.87
C ASN A 228 -1.55 5.66 -13.12
N HIS A 229 -0.41 5.75 -13.79
CA HIS A 229 0.90 5.60 -13.17
C HIS A 229 1.14 6.68 -12.11
N ILE A 230 0.82 7.95 -12.40
CA ILE A 230 0.95 9.05 -11.45
C ILE A 230 0.06 8.84 -10.23
N ARG A 231 -1.24 8.63 -10.43
CA ARG A 231 -2.19 8.46 -9.32
C ARG A 231 -1.98 7.16 -8.55
N GLY A 232 -1.53 6.09 -9.22
CA GLY A 232 -1.20 4.80 -8.61
C GLY A 232 0.07 4.83 -7.74
N LEU A 233 0.93 5.83 -7.90
CA LEU A 233 2.11 6.04 -7.07
C LEU A 233 1.96 7.18 -6.05
N SER A 234 0.83 7.88 -6.03
CA SER A 234 0.58 9.02 -5.17
C SER A 234 -0.06 8.59 -3.84
N PRO A 235 0.34 9.19 -2.69
CA PRO A 235 1.39 10.18 -2.51
C PRO A 235 2.80 9.58 -2.39
N HIS A 236 2.94 8.27 -2.21
CA HIS A 236 4.20 7.56 -2.02
C HIS A 236 4.26 6.28 -2.84
N PRO A 237 5.42 6.04 -3.49
CA PRO A 237 6.68 6.80 -3.47
C PRO A 237 6.63 8.08 -4.31
N GLY A 238 5.61 8.29 -5.14
CA GLY A 238 5.44 9.37 -6.09
C GLY A 238 6.09 9.05 -7.44
N ALA A 239 5.31 9.19 -8.54
CA ALA A 239 5.81 9.07 -9.90
C ALA A 239 6.81 10.19 -10.20
N TRP A 240 7.93 9.86 -10.84
CA TRP A 240 9.01 10.82 -11.06
C TRP A 240 9.55 10.80 -12.49
N ALA A 241 10.08 11.94 -12.90
CA ALA A 241 10.86 12.11 -14.13
C ALA A 241 11.97 13.14 -13.89
N ARG A 242 12.83 13.35 -14.85
CA ARG A 242 13.82 14.45 -14.81
C ARG A 242 13.28 15.63 -15.59
N LEU A 243 13.23 16.79 -14.94
CA LEU A 243 12.81 18.05 -15.55
C LEU A 243 14.06 18.89 -15.90
N VAL A 244 14.13 19.34 -17.14
CA VAL A 244 15.09 20.32 -17.63
C VAL A 244 14.36 21.66 -17.76
N ILE A 245 14.94 22.73 -17.24
CA ILE A 245 14.41 24.11 -17.29
C ILE A 245 15.46 24.99 -17.95
N GLY A 246 15.19 25.48 -19.15
CA GLY A 246 16.20 26.23 -19.94
C GLY A 246 17.48 25.43 -20.14
N ASP A 247 18.61 26.03 -19.80
CA ASP A 247 19.95 25.42 -19.88
C ASP A 247 20.41 24.82 -18.54
N GLU A 248 19.55 24.79 -17.52
CA GLU A 248 19.87 24.25 -16.19
C GLU A 248 20.01 22.71 -16.22
N PRO A 249 20.85 22.14 -15.35
CA PRO A 249 20.94 20.69 -15.20
C PRO A 249 19.59 20.05 -14.86
N SER A 250 19.34 18.86 -15.41
CA SER A 250 18.11 18.13 -15.12
C SER A 250 17.99 17.80 -13.63
N GLN A 251 16.82 18.02 -13.06
CA GLN A 251 16.52 17.75 -11.66
C GLN A 251 15.41 16.71 -11.52
N LEU A 252 15.43 15.95 -10.41
CA LEU A 252 14.35 15.01 -10.11
C LEU A 252 13.08 15.79 -9.76
N PHE A 253 11.99 15.40 -10.39
CA PHE A 253 10.70 16.06 -10.26
C PHE A 253 9.59 15.00 -10.14
N LYS A 254 8.79 15.11 -9.12
CA LYS A 254 7.64 14.22 -8.91
C LYS A 254 6.36 14.92 -9.30
N ILE A 255 5.46 14.16 -9.93
CA ILE A 255 4.07 14.56 -10.16
C ILE A 255 3.22 13.69 -9.24
N LEU A 256 2.43 14.33 -8.39
CA LEU A 256 1.62 13.65 -7.37
C LEU A 256 0.13 13.64 -7.71
N ARG A 257 -0.34 14.66 -8.44
CA ARG A 257 -1.68 14.70 -9.01
C ARG A 257 -1.63 15.19 -10.45
N SER A 258 -2.42 14.58 -11.28
CA SER A 258 -2.61 14.98 -12.68
C SER A 258 -4.07 14.80 -13.07
N ARG A 259 -4.42 15.35 -14.21
CA ARG A 259 -5.64 15.01 -14.95
C ARG A 259 -5.34 14.84 -16.41
N VAL A 260 -6.13 14.04 -17.09
CA VAL A 260 -6.02 13.86 -18.53
C VAL A 260 -6.49 15.14 -19.24
N ALA A 261 -5.68 15.67 -20.11
CA ALA A 261 -6.01 16.80 -20.97
C ALA A 261 -5.98 16.34 -22.44
N TYR A 262 -7.13 16.33 -23.09
CA TYR A 262 -7.27 15.85 -24.48
C TYR A 262 -6.85 16.90 -25.54
N ARG A 263 -6.11 17.93 -25.14
CA ARG A 263 -5.64 18.93 -26.11
C ARG A 263 -4.49 18.34 -26.91
N SER A 264 -4.60 18.43 -28.25
CA SER A 264 -3.46 18.18 -29.12
C SER A 264 -2.38 19.20 -28.79
N SER A 265 -1.24 18.75 -28.33
CA SER A 265 -0.03 19.58 -28.24
C SER A 265 0.95 19.09 -29.30
N ASP A 266 1.50 20.00 -30.10
CA ASP A 266 2.57 19.68 -31.04
C ASP A 266 3.87 19.44 -30.25
N GLY A 267 4.63 18.41 -30.62
CA GLY A 267 5.92 18.10 -29.99
C GLY A 267 6.07 16.64 -29.58
N ALA A 268 7.28 16.27 -29.21
CA ALA A 268 7.64 14.92 -28.74
C ALA A 268 7.11 14.65 -27.32
N PRO A 269 6.91 13.37 -26.93
CA PRO A 269 6.60 13.00 -25.54
C PRO A 269 7.60 13.61 -24.55
N GLY A 270 7.10 14.09 -23.41
CA GLY A 270 7.89 14.85 -22.42
C GLY A 270 7.98 16.36 -22.68
N THR A 271 7.53 16.85 -23.84
CA THR A 271 7.45 18.31 -24.11
C THR A 271 6.46 18.95 -23.14
N VAL A 272 6.89 20.05 -22.53
CA VAL A 272 6.08 20.82 -21.58
C VAL A 272 5.53 22.07 -22.27
N VAL A 273 4.23 22.30 -22.11
CA VAL A 273 3.57 23.56 -22.46
C VAL A 273 3.04 24.16 -21.17
N ALA A 274 3.54 25.31 -20.80
CA ALA A 274 3.16 25.97 -19.54
C ALA A 274 2.70 27.41 -19.79
N ASN A 275 1.78 27.86 -18.93
CA ASN A 275 1.41 29.25 -18.75
C ASN A 275 1.52 29.59 -17.25
N GLU A 276 0.98 30.73 -16.82
CA GLU A 276 1.08 31.15 -15.40
C GLU A 276 0.36 30.20 -14.40
N GLN A 277 -0.55 29.36 -14.87
CA GLN A 277 -1.40 28.53 -14.01
C GLN A 277 -1.35 27.03 -14.32
N GLN A 278 -1.00 26.65 -15.54
CA GLN A 278 -1.09 25.27 -16.04
C GLN A 278 0.26 24.77 -16.56
N LEU A 279 0.56 23.53 -16.28
CA LEU A 279 1.69 22.79 -16.80
C LEU A 279 1.15 21.52 -17.46
N LEU A 280 1.17 21.52 -18.81
CA LEU A 280 0.78 20.38 -19.62
C LEU A 280 2.04 19.62 -20.04
N VAL A 281 1.99 18.30 -19.98
CA VAL A 281 3.09 17.43 -20.44
C VAL A 281 2.55 16.49 -21.49
N ARG A 282 3.19 16.50 -22.67
CA ARG A 282 2.81 15.62 -23.76
C ARG A 282 3.17 14.17 -23.45
N CYS A 283 2.21 13.28 -23.72
CA CYS A 283 2.35 11.83 -23.65
C CYS A 283 2.42 11.23 -25.07
N GLY A 284 2.51 9.92 -25.18
CA GLY A 284 2.42 9.22 -26.47
C GLY A 284 1.12 9.55 -27.21
N THR A 285 0.01 9.71 -26.47
CA THR A 285 -1.27 10.23 -26.96
C THR A 285 -1.75 11.34 -26.03
N GLY A 286 -2.16 12.49 -26.56
CA GLY A 286 -2.66 13.60 -25.74
C GLY A 286 -1.63 14.19 -24.76
N ALA A 287 -2.11 14.78 -23.69
CA ALA A 287 -1.28 15.38 -22.63
C ALA A 287 -1.93 15.22 -21.26
N ILE A 288 -1.14 15.15 -20.21
CA ILE A 288 -1.60 15.32 -18.84
C ILE A 288 -1.40 16.77 -18.39
N GLU A 289 -2.28 17.24 -17.52
CA GLU A 289 -2.05 18.44 -16.73
C GLU A 289 -1.53 18.02 -15.34
N ALA A 290 -0.34 18.52 -14.96
CA ALA A 290 0.18 18.33 -13.63
C ALA A 290 -0.50 19.31 -12.68
N LEU A 291 -1.09 18.81 -11.58
CA LEU A 291 -1.85 19.61 -10.61
C LEU A 291 -1.06 19.82 -9.32
N GLU A 292 -0.39 18.78 -8.85
CA GLU A 292 0.41 18.78 -7.65
C GLU A 292 1.75 18.12 -7.89
N ILE A 293 2.80 18.80 -7.48
CA ILE A 293 4.17 18.45 -7.83
C ILE A 293 5.13 18.58 -6.65
N GLN A 294 6.31 18.00 -6.81
CA GLN A 294 7.41 18.13 -5.86
C GLN A 294 8.75 18.13 -6.58
N SER A 295 9.45 19.26 -6.55
CA SER A 295 10.86 19.34 -6.97
C SER A 295 11.78 18.69 -5.95
N GLU A 296 12.95 18.26 -6.38
CA GLU A 296 13.99 17.67 -5.51
C GLU A 296 14.32 18.55 -4.30
N GLY A 297 14.29 17.97 -3.12
CA GLY A 297 14.61 18.69 -1.87
C GLY A 297 13.57 19.71 -1.41
N LYS A 298 12.47 19.90 -2.15
CA LYS A 298 11.41 20.88 -1.83
C LYS A 298 10.18 20.16 -1.23
N ARG A 299 9.28 20.96 -0.67
CA ARG A 299 7.94 20.51 -0.25
C ARG A 299 7.05 20.36 -1.48
N ARG A 300 6.03 19.49 -1.35
CA ARG A 300 4.99 19.39 -2.35
C ARG A 300 4.20 20.70 -2.42
N MET A 301 3.77 21.09 -3.61
CA MET A 301 3.03 22.33 -3.89
C MET A 301 2.13 22.16 -5.11
N ASP A 302 1.17 23.07 -5.25
CA ASP A 302 0.38 23.18 -6.47
C ASP A 302 1.25 23.71 -7.62
N THR A 303 0.86 23.33 -8.84
CA THR A 303 1.60 23.69 -10.06
C THR A 303 1.66 25.20 -10.30
N ALA A 304 0.57 25.94 -10.02
CA ALA A 304 0.56 27.39 -10.20
C ALA A 304 1.58 28.09 -9.29
N SER A 305 1.73 27.62 -8.05
CA SER A 305 2.76 28.13 -7.13
C SER A 305 4.18 27.86 -7.63
N PHE A 306 4.43 26.69 -8.23
CA PHE A 306 5.70 26.39 -8.85
C PHE A 306 5.99 27.33 -10.03
N LEU A 307 5.03 27.51 -10.93
CA LEU A 307 5.19 28.33 -12.14
C LEU A 307 5.45 29.80 -11.81
N ARG A 308 4.75 30.35 -10.80
CA ARG A 308 5.03 31.71 -10.30
C ARG A 308 6.44 31.90 -9.74
N GLY A 309 7.07 30.82 -9.28
CA GLY A 309 8.44 30.85 -8.80
C GLY A 309 9.50 30.82 -9.89
N LEU A 310 9.13 30.56 -11.14
CA LEU A 310 10.05 30.58 -12.27
C LEU A 310 10.30 32.02 -12.74
N ARG A 311 11.56 32.36 -13.00
CA ARG A 311 11.91 33.65 -13.58
C ARG A 311 11.80 33.60 -15.11
N GLY A 312 10.99 34.46 -15.69
CA GLY A 312 10.73 34.47 -17.12
C GLY A 312 9.82 33.31 -17.54
N SER A 313 9.86 32.96 -18.82
CA SER A 313 9.13 31.81 -19.39
C SER A 313 10.14 30.82 -20.00
N PRO A 314 10.90 30.10 -19.17
CA PRO A 314 11.92 29.18 -19.69
C PRO A 314 11.26 28.01 -20.40
N THR A 315 11.93 27.48 -21.43
CA THR A 315 11.54 26.20 -22.03
C THR A 315 11.71 25.09 -20.99
N MET A 316 10.77 24.17 -20.98
CA MET A 316 10.77 23.02 -20.06
C MET A 316 10.55 21.72 -20.83
N ARG A 317 11.24 20.66 -20.42
CA ARG A 317 11.00 19.31 -20.93
C ARG A 317 11.29 18.27 -19.87
N PHE A 318 10.59 17.16 -19.95
CA PHE A 318 10.89 15.96 -19.17
C PHE A 318 11.70 14.95 -20.00
N GLU A 319 12.58 14.22 -19.27
CA GLU A 319 13.42 13.14 -19.80
C GLU A 319 13.07 11.80 -19.14
#